data_1e295508b147269f50dcc2fa596a476f
#
_entry.id   1e295508b147269f50dcc2fa596a476f
#
_cell.length_a   1.000
_cell.length_b   1.000
_cell.length_c   1.000
_cell.angle_alpha   90.00
_cell.angle_beta   90.00
_cell.angle_gamma   90.00
#
_symmetry.space_group_name_H-M   'P 1'
#
loop_
_entity.id
_entity.type
_entity.pdbx_description
1 polymer ?
#
loop_
_entity_poly.entity_id
_entity_poly.type
_entity_poly.pdbx_seq_one_letter_code
_entity_poly.pdbx_strand_id
1 'polypeptide(L)'
;TDENKLFIDMQIKQDKTYHYRVTAYNAVIGQEYFFNNIVDNGTFGSCTVEVRPKISLYETIIFEGSLINIPAPPLPPSVSFHNKISSEGKVKIYLELQRNSDIAPFIPVSDADSNKVGSNYILPNGDIEFKYRKESARFQVFRKSEQPKTYNDFFDNLIGTFENNNMTENMAILDNIRPNKKYYYTFRTINTFGSLSNPTPVFEVELIKDADDSRILVNSFLFNNTPPLFK
;
A
#
# COMPACT_ATOMS: atom_id res chain seq x y z
N THR A 1 -7.85 36.66 -3.87
CA THR A 1 -8.53 35.33 -3.97
C THR A 1 -7.45 34.29 -3.89
N ASP A 2 -7.35 33.62 -2.72
CA ASP A 2 -6.45 32.49 -2.50
C ASP A 2 -6.97 31.30 -3.31
N GLU A 3 -6.46 31.16 -4.53
CA GLU A 3 -6.57 29.89 -5.24
C GLU A 3 -5.64 28.91 -4.53
N ASN A 4 -6.20 27.95 -3.83
CA ASN A 4 -5.47 26.80 -3.31
C ASN A 4 -4.82 26.07 -4.49
N LYS A 5 -3.56 26.35 -4.75
CA LYS A 5 -2.79 25.66 -5.80
C LYS A 5 -2.48 24.25 -5.28
N LEU A 6 -3.18 23.26 -5.79
CA LEU A 6 -2.93 21.86 -5.53
C LEU A 6 -1.90 21.34 -6.53
N PHE A 7 -0.82 20.77 -6.02
CA PHE A 7 0.14 20.02 -6.82
C PHE A 7 -0.11 18.53 -6.63
N ILE A 8 -0.28 17.78 -7.72
CA ILE A 8 -0.47 16.34 -7.70
C ILE A 8 0.70 15.70 -8.44
N ASP A 9 1.47 14.87 -7.73
CA ASP A 9 2.52 14.07 -8.34
C ASP A 9 1.94 12.72 -8.77
N MET A 10 1.84 12.50 -10.08
CA MET A 10 1.30 11.27 -10.67
C MET A 10 2.37 10.22 -10.98
N GLN A 11 3.65 10.50 -10.74
CA GLN A 11 4.75 9.61 -11.08
C GLN A 11 5.28 8.82 -9.88
N ILE A 12 4.51 8.74 -8.81
CA ILE A 12 4.91 8.07 -7.57
C ILE A 12 4.89 6.55 -7.75
N LYS A 13 6.05 5.92 -7.51
CA LYS A 13 6.18 4.46 -7.47
C LYS A 13 6.03 3.97 -6.04
N GLN A 14 5.46 2.78 -5.88
CA GLN A 14 5.34 2.13 -4.58
C GLN A 14 6.73 1.80 -4.00
N ASP A 15 6.82 1.81 -2.67
CA ASP A 15 8.02 1.49 -1.91
C ASP A 15 9.24 2.36 -2.26
N LYS A 16 8.99 3.59 -2.63
CA LYS A 16 10.02 4.62 -2.86
C LYS A 16 9.81 5.80 -1.94
N THR A 17 10.92 6.31 -1.44
CA THR A 17 10.95 7.58 -0.70
C THR A 17 11.13 8.73 -1.67
N TYR A 18 10.26 9.70 -1.58
CA TYR A 18 10.31 10.93 -2.36
C TYR A 18 10.59 12.11 -1.44
N HIS A 19 11.52 12.95 -1.85
CA HIS A 19 11.85 14.19 -1.15
C HIS A 19 11.22 15.35 -1.91
N TYR A 20 10.38 16.10 -1.23
CA TYR A 20 9.71 17.27 -1.79
C TYR A 20 10.26 18.53 -1.15
N ARG A 21 10.49 19.51 -1.98
CA ARG A 21 10.89 20.86 -1.57
C ARG A 21 10.04 21.87 -2.30
N VAL A 22 9.37 22.73 -1.57
CA VAL A 22 8.60 23.85 -2.12
C VAL A 22 9.32 25.14 -1.80
N THR A 23 9.60 25.91 -2.83
CA THR A 23 10.38 27.15 -2.73
C THR A 23 9.57 28.31 -3.29
N ALA A 24 9.54 29.41 -2.58
CA ALA A 24 9.04 30.68 -3.10
C ALA A 24 10.19 31.55 -3.57
N TYR A 25 10.03 32.18 -4.72
CA TYR A 25 10.94 33.17 -5.25
C TYR A 25 10.32 34.56 -5.15
N ASN A 26 11.01 35.45 -4.48
CA ASN A 26 10.68 36.86 -4.45
C ASN A 26 11.68 37.65 -5.30
N ALA A 27 11.16 38.42 -6.24
CA ALA A 27 11.95 39.32 -7.02
C ALA A 27 11.84 40.72 -6.42
N VAL A 28 12.95 41.24 -5.95
CA VAL A 28 13.05 42.64 -5.49
C VAL A 28 13.72 43.46 -6.56
N ILE A 29 12.97 44.44 -7.07
CA ILE A 29 13.52 45.40 -8.04
C ILE A 29 14.08 46.59 -7.26
N GLY A 30 15.37 46.78 -7.36
CA GLY A 30 16.11 47.87 -6.73
C GLY A 30 16.95 48.62 -7.71
N GLN A 31 17.82 49.43 -7.19
CA GLN A 31 18.81 50.21 -7.95
C GLN A 31 20.17 49.91 -7.37
N GLU A 32 21.16 49.74 -8.24
CA GLU A 32 22.57 49.64 -7.89
C GLU A 32 23.27 50.92 -8.32
N TYR A 33 24.03 51.49 -7.41
CA TYR A 33 24.72 52.77 -7.62
C TYR A 33 26.21 52.51 -7.84
N PHE A 34 26.72 52.94 -8.98
CA PHE A 34 28.15 52.91 -9.28
C PHE A 34 28.72 54.30 -9.16
N PHE A 35 29.72 54.45 -8.31
CA PHE A 35 30.41 55.74 -8.09
C PHE A 35 31.74 55.72 -8.87
N ASN A 36 31.86 56.58 -9.85
CA ASN A 36 33.12 56.81 -10.57
C ASN A 36 33.77 58.10 -10.06
N ASN A 37 34.82 57.96 -9.28
CA ASN A 37 35.63 59.10 -8.83
C ASN A 37 36.69 59.39 -9.86
N ILE A 38 36.60 60.53 -10.52
CA ILE A 38 37.69 61.04 -11.34
C ILE A 38 38.54 61.95 -10.44
N VAL A 39 39.69 61.44 -10.02
CA VAL A 39 40.69 62.24 -9.31
C VAL A 39 41.56 62.96 -10.36
N ASP A 40 41.28 64.22 -10.57
CA ASP A 40 42.09 65.03 -11.43
C ASP A 40 42.99 65.89 -10.53
N ASN A 41 44.31 65.68 -10.64
CA ASN A 41 45.46 66.47 -10.12
C ASN A 41 45.18 67.54 -9.04
N GLY A 42 44.59 67.12 -7.91
CA GLY A 42 44.58 67.93 -6.66
C GLY A 42 43.48 68.98 -6.53
N THR A 43 42.59 69.11 -7.45
CA THR A 43 41.43 70.02 -7.38
C THR A 43 40.14 69.20 -7.53
N PHE A 44 39.20 69.43 -6.64
CA PHE A 44 37.87 68.75 -6.47
C PHE A 44 37.46 67.90 -7.65
N GLY A 45 37.61 66.57 -7.47
CA GLY A 45 37.14 65.57 -8.45
C GLY A 45 35.63 65.55 -8.57
N SER A 46 35.10 65.44 -9.78
CA SER A 46 33.71 65.19 -10.03
C SER A 46 33.38 63.72 -9.73
N CYS A 47 32.34 63.48 -8.97
CA CYS A 47 31.80 62.16 -8.75
C CYS A 47 30.58 61.97 -9.67
N THR A 48 30.65 61.05 -10.61
CA THR A 48 29.52 60.66 -11.41
C THR A 48 28.88 59.38 -10.78
N VAL A 49 27.58 59.45 -10.53
CA VAL A 49 26.80 58.33 -10.02
C VAL A 49 26.03 57.74 -11.19
N GLU A 50 26.35 56.52 -11.55
CA GLU A 50 25.58 55.77 -12.53
C GLU A 50 24.59 54.87 -11.76
N VAL A 51 23.31 55.01 -12.08
CA VAL A 51 22.23 54.22 -11.47
C VAL A 51 21.79 53.15 -12.46
N ARG A 52 21.90 51.88 -12.07
CA ARG A 52 21.45 50.75 -12.89
C ARG A 52 20.33 50.02 -12.19
N PRO A 53 19.28 49.58 -12.90
CA PRO A 53 18.26 48.74 -12.32
C PRO A 53 18.88 47.38 -11.94
N LYS A 54 18.55 46.88 -10.73
CA LYS A 54 19.02 45.60 -10.22
C LYS A 54 17.82 44.77 -9.79
N ILE A 55 17.75 43.55 -10.30
CA ILE A 55 16.78 42.56 -9.88
C ILE A 55 17.51 41.56 -8.99
N SER A 56 17.09 41.46 -7.74
CA SER A 56 17.61 40.46 -6.80
C SER A 56 16.52 39.40 -6.55
N LEU A 57 16.88 38.15 -6.79
CA LEU A 57 16.01 37.00 -6.52
C LEU A 57 16.35 36.42 -5.16
N TYR A 58 15.34 36.31 -4.30
CA TYR A 58 15.44 35.66 -3.00
C TYR A 58 14.63 34.37 -3.02
N GLU A 59 15.30 33.28 -2.67
CA GLU A 59 14.71 31.99 -2.53
C GLU A 59 14.37 31.72 -1.06
N THR A 60 13.14 31.36 -0.78
CA THR A 60 12.69 30.98 0.56
C THR A 60 12.07 29.59 0.49
N ILE A 61 12.59 28.66 1.29
CA ILE A 61 12.03 27.32 1.42
C ILE A 61 10.76 27.43 2.27
N ILE A 62 9.62 27.09 1.68
CA ILE A 62 8.32 27.08 2.37
C ILE A 62 8.10 25.73 3.03
N PHE A 63 8.49 24.64 2.35
CA PHE A 63 8.31 23.29 2.82
C PHE A 63 9.47 22.40 2.34
N GLU A 64 9.93 21.54 3.23
CA GLU A 64 10.84 20.44 2.90
C GLU A 64 10.43 19.21 3.69
N GLY A 65 10.28 18.08 3.01
CA GLY A 65 9.84 16.84 3.66
C GLY A 65 10.03 15.63 2.77
N SER A 66 9.98 14.46 3.38
CA SER A 66 10.02 13.19 2.67
C SER A 66 8.75 12.39 2.93
N LEU A 67 8.25 11.76 1.87
CA LEU A 67 7.09 10.89 1.90
C LEU A 67 7.48 9.53 1.35
N ILE A 68 6.98 8.47 1.97
CA ILE A 68 7.10 7.11 1.48
C ILE A 68 5.72 6.69 0.97
N ASN A 69 5.66 6.24 -0.27
CA ASN A 69 4.43 5.66 -0.80
C ASN A 69 4.34 4.18 -0.37
N ILE A 70 3.57 3.91 0.68
CA ILE A 70 3.32 2.56 1.19
C ILE A 70 2.10 1.99 0.46
N PRO A 71 2.20 0.81 -0.16
CA PRO A 71 1.05 0.17 -0.79
C PRO A 71 -0.04 -0.11 0.25
N ALA A 72 -1.29 -0.06 -0.19
CA ALA A 72 -2.42 -0.41 0.66
C ALA A 72 -2.27 -1.86 1.19
N PRO A 73 -2.68 -2.14 2.44
CA PRO A 73 -2.71 -3.50 2.94
C PRO A 73 -3.56 -4.39 2.03
N PRO A 74 -3.17 -5.66 1.83
CA PRO A 74 -3.96 -6.60 1.05
C PRO A 74 -5.30 -6.88 1.74
N LEU A 75 -6.26 -7.41 1.00
CA LEU A 75 -7.50 -7.92 1.58
C LEU A 75 -7.25 -9.25 2.28
N PRO A 76 -8.04 -9.60 3.32
CA PRO A 76 -8.00 -10.92 3.91
C PRO A 76 -8.39 -11.97 2.85
N PRO A 77 -7.90 -13.24 2.97
CA PRO A 77 -8.21 -14.25 1.98
C PRO A 77 -9.69 -14.70 2.07
N SER A 78 -10.26 -15.14 0.95
CA SER A 78 -11.46 -15.95 0.95
C SER A 78 -11.11 -17.38 1.41
N VAL A 79 -11.93 -17.97 2.25
CA VAL A 79 -11.62 -19.25 2.91
C VAL A 79 -12.75 -20.24 2.71
N SER A 80 -12.41 -21.46 2.30
CA SER A 80 -13.34 -22.59 2.29
C SER A 80 -12.70 -23.83 2.90
N PHE A 81 -13.53 -24.64 3.55
CA PHE A 81 -13.12 -25.85 4.25
C PHE A 81 -13.76 -27.08 3.58
N HIS A 82 -12.95 -28.08 3.34
CA HIS A 82 -13.41 -29.32 2.73
C HIS A 82 -12.88 -30.53 3.49
N ASN A 83 -13.72 -31.55 3.59
CA ASN A 83 -13.31 -32.84 4.13
C ASN A 83 -12.43 -33.58 3.11
N LYS A 84 -11.30 -34.10 3.56
CA LYS A 84 -10.52 -35.01 2.73
C LYS A 84 -10.95 -36.45 3.03
N ILE A 85 -11.80 -37.00 2.17
CA ILE A 85 -12.44 -38.31 2.30
C ILE A 85 -11.43 -39.45 2.52
N SER A 86 -10.20 -39.34 2.09
CA SER A 86 -9.22 -40.44 2.12
C SER A 86 -8.28 -40.47 3.32
N SER A 87 -8.42 -39.56 4.29
CA SER A 87 -7.50 -39.51 5.44
C SER A 87 -8.22 -39.03 6.69
N GLU A 88 -8.27 -39.90 7.69
CA GLU A 88 -8.86 -39.59 8.97
C GLU A 88 -8.24 -38.36 9.64
N GLY A 89 -9.10 -37.45 10.10
CA GLY A 89 -8.66 -36.25 10.85
C GLY A 89 -8.01 -35.16 10.04
N LYS A 90 -8.09 -35.17 8.70
CA LYS A 90 -7.54 -34.11 7.85
C LYS A 90 -8.62 -33.22 7.27
N VAL A 91 -8.48 -31.93 7.50
CA VAL A 91 -9.29 -30.88 6.87
C VAL A 91 -8.46 -30.20 5.80
N LYS A 92 -9.02 -30.06 4.61
CA LYS A 92 -8.42 -29.31 3.51
C LYS A 92 -8.98 -27.89 3.53
N ILE A 93 -8.12 -26.91 3.68
CA ILE A 93 -8.43 -25.50 3.74
C ILE A 93 -7.99 -24.87 2.43
N TYR A 94 -8.91 -24.29 1.69
CA TYR A 94 -8.58 -23.50 0.50
C TYR A 94 -8.57 -22.02 0.86
N LEU A 95 -7.50 -21.37 0.50
CA LEU A 95 -7.28 -19.94 0.65
C LEU A 95 -7.20 -19.32 -0.74
N GLU A 96 -8.04 -18.35 -0.99
CA GLU A 96 -8.07 -17.61 -2.25
C GLU A 96 -7.73 -16.15 -1.99
N LEU A 97 -6.84 -15.61 -2.81
CA LEU A 97 -6.46 -14.20 -2.75
C LEU A 97 -7.67 -13.35 -3.20
N GLN A 98 -8.19 -12.54 -2.30
CA GLN A 98 -9.18 -11.54 -2.67
C GLN A 98 -8.50 -10.38 -3.39
N ARG A 99 -8.98 -10.09 -4.59
CA ARG A 99 -8.58 -8.90 -5.33
C ARG A 99 -9.47 -7.74 -4.90
N ASN A 100 -8.82 -6.62 -4.64
CA ASN A 100 -9.59 -5.38 -4.57
C ASN A 100 -10.13 -5.12 -5.98
N SER A 101 -11.44 -5.06 -6.13
CA SER A 101 -12.10 -4.75 -7.39
C SER A 101 -11.96 -3.27 -7.78
N ASP A 102 -11.18 -2.51 -7.02
CA ASP A 102 -10.88 -1.14 -7.36
C ASP A 102 -10.13 -1.15 -8.70
N ILE A 103 -10.88 -0.77 -9.73
CA ILE A 103 -10.36 -0.50 -11.06
C ILE A 103 -9.18 0.45 -10.86
N ALA A 104 -7.99 0.01 -11.23
CA ALA A 104 -6.83 0.88 -11.19
C ALA A 104 -7.19 2.18 -11.93
N PRO A 105 -7.00 3.36 -11.31
CA PRO A 105 -7.34 4.61 -11.96
C PRO A 105 -6.61 4.67 -13.30
N PHE A 106 -7.32 5.08 -14.35
CA PHE A 106 -6.74 5.32 -15.67
C PHE A 106 -5.58 6.30 -15.50
N ILE A 107 -4.38 5.89 -15.88
CA ILE A 107 -3.25 6.79 -15.96
C ILE A 107 -3.27 7.40 -17.35
N PRO A 108 -3.54 8.69 -17.47
CA PRO A 108 -3.45 9.37 -18.77
C PRO A 108 -2.01 9.27 -19.26
N VAL A 109 -1.84 8.67 -20.43
CA VAL A 109 -0.53 8.53 -21.06
C VAL A 109 -0.40 9.64 -22.09
N SER A 110 0.69 10.39 -22.02
CA SER A 110 1.00 11.37 -23.04
C SER A 110 1.46 10.67 -24.33
N ASP A 111 1.26 11.30 -25.47
CA ASP A 111 1.74 10.80 -26.77
C ASP A 111 3.23 10.47 -26.76
N ALA A 112 4.04 11.19 -25.95
CA ALA A 112 5.45 10.93 -25.77
C ALA A 112 5.75 9.62 -25.01
N ASP A 113 4.84 9.18 -24.16
CA ASP A 113 5.00 7.96 -23.38
C ASP A 113 4.39 6.74 -24.08
N SER A 114 3.43 6.94 -25.02
CA SER A 114 2.80 5.86 -25.77
C SER A 114 3.82 5.01 -26.54
N ASN A 115 4.91 5.61 -27.02
CA ASN A 115 6.00 4.93 -27.72
C ASN A 115 6.89 4.09 -26.79
N LYS A 116 6.84 4.33 -25.46
CA LYS A 116 7.61 3.60 -24.46
C LYS A 116 6.83 2.43 -23.86
N VAL A 117 5.52 2.46 -24.00
CA VAL A 117 4.63 1.40 -23.50
C VAL A 117 4.53 0.32 -24.57
N GLY A 118 4.91 -0.91 -24.23
CA GLY A 118 4.79 -2.03 -25.18
C GLY A 118 3.33 -2.23 -25.60
N SER A 119 3.10 -2.55 -26.88
CA SER A 119 1.77 -2.76 -27.47
C SER A 119 0.89 -3.76 -26.72
N ASN A 120 1.48 -4.66 -25.93
CA ASN A 120 0.77 -5.66 -25.13
C ASN A 120 0.00 -5.08 -23.92
N TYR A 121 0.22 -3.81 -23.60
CA TYR A 121 -0.43 -3.12 -22.51
C TYR A 121 -1.47 -2.10 -22.98
N ILE A 122 -1.59 -1.90 -24.29
CA ILE A 122 -2.52 -0.94 -24.90
C ILE A 122 -3.78 -1.70 -25.32
N LEU A 123 -4.92 -1.29 -24.78
CA LEU A 123 -6.22 -1.81 -25.17
C LEU A 123 -6.64 -1.26 -26.56
N PRO A 124 -7.58 -1.91 -27.26
CA PRO A 124 -8.05 -1.44 -28.56
C PRO A 124 -8.63 -0.01 -28.58
N ASN A 125 -9.06 0.48 -27.42
CA ASN A 125 -9.56 1.84 -27.21
C ASN A 125 -8.46 2.88 -26.93
N GLY A 126 -7.18 2.47 -26.90
CA GLY A 126 -6.04 3.33 -26.61
C GLY A 126 -5.70 3.48 -25.12
N ASP A 127 -6.49 2.88 -24.24
CA ASP A 127 -6.22 2.88 -22.80
C ASP A 127 -5.12 1.89 -22.45
N ILE A 128 -4.38 2.17 -21.37
CA ILE A 128 -3.36 1.26 -20.86
C ILE A 128 -3.94 0.43 -19.74
N GLU A 129 -3.93 -0.88 -19.94
CA GLU A 129 -4.24 -1.85 -18.89
C GLU A 129 -2.94 -2.24 -18.15
N PHE A 130 -2.79 -1.76 -16.92
CA PHE A 130 -1.80 -2.31 -16.02
C PHE A 130 -2.32 -3.65 -15.50
N LYS A 131 -1.88 -4.73 -16.10
CA LYS A 131 -2.07 -6.06 -15.51
C LYS A 131 -1.41 -6.03 -14.13
N TYR A 132 -2.23 -6.04 -13.08
CA TYR A 132 -1.75 -6.28 -11.74
C TYR A 132 -0.79 -7.48 -11.80
N ARG A 133 0.46 -7.29 -11.41
CA ARG A 133 1.36 -8.43 -11.21
C ARG A 133 0.63 -9.35 -10.24
N LYS A 134 0.54 -10.63 -10.61
CA LYS A 134 0.10 -11.68 -9.68
C LYS A 134 1.07 -11.61 -8.50
N GLU A 135 0.70 -10.86 -7.48
CA GLU A 135 1.51 -10.74 -6.29
C GLU A 135 1.53 -12.13 -5.66
N SER A 136 2.72 -12.68 -5.46
CA SER A 136 2.85 -13.88 -4.66
C SER A 136 2.41 -13.53 -3.24
N ALA A 137 1.22 -13.98 -2.87
CA ALA A 137 0.72 -13.77 -1.52
C ALA A 137 1.21 -14.90 -0.62
N ARG A 138 1.59 -14.55 0.58
CA ARG A 138 1.78 -15.50 1.67
C ARG A 138 0.55 -15.45 2.56
N PHE A 139 0.18 -16.60 3.11
CA PHE A 139 -0.96 -16.70 4.01
C PHE A 139 -0.50 -17.13 5.40
N GLN A 140 -0.93 -16.41 6.40
CA GLN A 140 -0.81 -16.82 7.79
C GLN A 140 -2.06 -17.55 8.24
N VAL A 141 -1.89 -18.68 8.87
CA VAL A 141 -2.97 -19.51 9.41
C VAL A 141 -2.82 -19.62 10.92
N PHE A 142 -3.83 -19.19 11.62
CA PHE A 142 -3.91 -19.27 13.07
C PHE A 142 -4.99 -20.25 13.48
N ARG A 143 -4.70 -21.08 14.49
CA ARG A 143 -5.67 -22.06 15.02
C ARG A 143 -5.61 -22.13 16.53
N LYS A 144 -6.77 -22.09 17.16
CA LYS A 144 -6.93 -22.30 18.60
C LYS A 144 -7.94 -23.41 18.87
N SER A 145 -7.74 -24.18 19.95
CA SER A 145 -8.68 -25.24 20.36
C SER A 145 -9.71 -24.78 21.37
N GLU A 146 -9.57 -23.58 21.91
CA GLU A 146 -10.51 -22.95 22.82
C GLU A 146 -11.19 -21.78 22.14
N GLN A 147 -12.42 -21.48 22.53
CA GLN A 147 -13.16 -20.37 21.96
C GLN A 147 -12.45 -19.05 22.26
N PRO A 148 -12.02 -18.29 21.25
CA PRO A 148 -11.39 -17.01 21.43
C PRO A 148 -12.42 -15.94 21.82
N LYS A 149 -12.01 -14.95 22.58
CA LYS A 149 -12.83 -13.78 22.94
C LYS A 149 -12.45 -12.54 22.10
N THR A 150 -11.21 -12.49 21.65
CA THR A 150 -10.65 -11.40 20.86
C THR A 150 -9.69 -11.94 19.81
N TYR A 151 -9.34 -11.12 18.80
CA TYR A 151 -8.30 -11.47 17.84
C TYR A 151 -6.92 -11.63 18.48
N ASN A 152 -6.65 -10.97 19.60
CA ASN A 152 -5.38 -11.07 20.31
C ASN A 152 -5.12 -12.49 20.88
N ASP A 153 -6.19 -13.25 21.12
CA ASP A 153 -6.09 -14.63 21.62
C ASP A 153 -5.42 -15.58 20.60
N PHE A 154 -5.29 -15.16 19.36
CA PHE A 154 -4.61 -15.91 18.31
C PHE A 154 -3.10 -15.61 18.20
N PHE A 155 -2.57 -14.61 18.94
CA PHE A 155 -1.22 -14.11 18.73
C PHE A 155 -0.15 -15.21 18.79
N ASP A 156 -0.25 -16.12 19.76
CA ASP A 156 0.71 -17.22 19.96
C ASP A 156 0.27 -18.55 19.30
N ASN A 157 -0.77 -18.50 18.47
CA ASN A 157 -1.41 -19.69 17.89
C ASN A 157 -1.23 -19.76 16.36
N LEU A 158 -0.12 -19.27 15.85
CA LEU A 158 0.22 -19.36 14.43
C LEU A 158 0.61 -20.80 14.09
N ILE A 159 -0.12 -21.45 13.17
CA ILE A 159 0.25 -22.77 12.63
C ILE A 159 1.44 -22.62 11.68
N GLY A 160 1.40 -21.60 10.84
CA GLY A 160 2.45 -21.35 9.86
C GLY A 160 2.13 -20.22 8.90
N THR A 161 3.18 -19.83 8.18
CA THR A 161 3.09 -18.93 7.04
C THR A 161 3.36 -19.75 5.78
N PHE A 162 2.40 -19.76 4.87
CA PHE A 162 2.42 -20.57 3.67
C PHE A 162 2.63 -19.67 2.45
N GLU A 163 3.58 -20.02 1.60
CA GLU A 163 3.88 -19.28 0.38
C GLU A 163 3.20 -19.93 -0.82
N ASN A 164 2.57 -19.12 -1.64
CA ASN A 164 1.98 -19.57 -2.88
C ASN A 164 3.03 -19.51 -4.01
N ASN A 165 3.88 -20.53 -4.10
CA ASN A 165 4.97 -20.59 -5.06
C ASN A 165 4.51 -20.75 -6.52
N ASN A 166 3.26 -21.16 -6.74
CA ASN A 166 2.76 -21.45 -8.08
C ASN A 166 2.13 -20.24 -8.78
N MET A 167 2.16 -19.05 -8.18
CA MET A 167 1.49 -17.84 -8.69
C MET A 167 0.01 -18.06 -9.03
N THR A 168 -0.61 -19.08 -8.43
CA THR A 168 -2.04 -19.34 -8.55
C THR A 168 -2.79 -18.49 -7.52
N GLU A 169 -4.02 -18.13 -7.81
CA GLU A 169 -4.85 -17.32 -6.89
C GLU A 169 -5.28 -18.13 -5.66
N ASN A 170 -5.24 -19.45 -5.78
CA ASN A 170 -5.74 -20.40 -4.78
C ASN A 170 -4.60 -21.22 -4.19
N MET A 171 -4.66 -21.40 -2.89
CA MET A 171 -3.76 -22.26 -2.14
C MET A 171 -4.56 -23.27 -1.32
N ALA A 172 -4.11 -24.51 -1.27
CA ALA A 172 -4.71 -25.55 -0.44
C ALA A 172 -3.76 -25.96 0.67
N ILE A 173 -4.23 -25.93 1.89
CA ILE A 173 -3.50 -26.33 3.09
C ILE A 173 -4.20 -27.54 3.70
N LEU A 174 -3.42 -28.52 4.17
CA LEU A 174 -3.93 -29.65 4.93
C LEU A 174 -3.60 -29.46 6.40
N ASP A 175 -4.62 -29.46 7.22
CA ASP A 175 -4.45 -29.40 8.67
C ASP A 175 -5.02 -30.67 9.34
N ASN A 176 -4.33 -31.14 10.38
CA ASN A 176 -4.74 -32.30 11.17
C ASN A 176 -5.50 -31.82 12.38
N ILE A 177 -6.78 -32.20 12.46
CA ILE A 177 -7.65 -31.91 13.60
C ILE A 177 -8.20 -33.22 14.17
N ARG A 178 -8.47 -33.22 15.48
CA ARG A 178 -9.13 -34.36 16.12
C ARG A 178 -10.62 -34.30 15.78
N PRO A 179 -11.22 -35.44 15.34
CA PRO A 179 -12.67 -35.54 15.17
C PRO A 179 -13.44 -35.22 16.45
N ASN A 180 -14.65 -34.71 16.30
CA ASN A 180 -15.57 -34.36 17.37
C ASN A 180 -14.98 -33.33 18.37
N LYS A 181 -14.10 -32.49 17.90
CA LYS A 181 -13.52 -31.37 18.64
C LYS A 181 -13.58 -30.08 17.80
N LYS A 182 -14.01 -29.01 18.45
CA LYS A 182 -14.04 -27.67 17.83
C LYS A 182 -12.66 -27.03 17.78
N TYR A 183 -12.38 -26.38 16.66
CA TYR A 183 -11.20 -25.56 16.44
C TYR A 183 -11.60 -24.22 15.87
N TYR A 184 -10.85 -23.18 16.19
CA TYR A 184 -11.11 -21.81 15.78
C TYR A 184 -9.98 -21.33 14.91
N TYR A 185 -10.30 -20.84 13.71
CA TYR A 185 -9.32 -20.40 12.73
C TYR A 185 -9.54 -18.94 12.38
N THR A 186 -8.43 -18.25 12.11
CA THR A 186 -8.42 -16.97 11.42
C THR A 186 -7.22 -16.92 10.50
N PHE A 187 -7.30 -16.10 9.45
CA PHE A 187 -6.32 -16.06 8.38
C PHE A 187 -5.94 -14.62 8.07
N ARG A 188 -4.73 -14.42 7.57
CA ARG A 188 -4.25 -13.15 7.04
C ARG A 188 -3.50 -13.37 5.74
N THR A 189 -3.54 -12.38 4.88
CA THR A 189 -2.70 -12.29 3.68
C THR A 189 -1.51 -11.40 3.96
N ILE A 190 -0.36 -11.75 3.43
CA ILE A 190 0.85 -10.90 3.40
C ILE A 190 1.15 -10.63 1.93
N ASN A 191 1.27 -9.36 1.55
CA ASN A 191 1.67 -9.00 0.19
C ASN A 191 3.18 -9.12 0.00
N THR A 192 3.67 -8.87 -1.22
CA THR A 192 5.11 -8.91 -1.57
C THR A 192 5.94 -7.87 -0.81
N PHE A 193 5.31 -6.81 -0.30
CA PHE A 193 5.97 -5.76 0.48
C PHE A 193 6.00 -6.05 1.99
N GLY A 194 5.43 -7.20 2.42
CA GLY A 194 5.36 -7.57 3.83
C GLY A 194 4.18 -6.95 4.60
N SER A 195 3.29 -6.20 3.93
CA SER A 195 2.11 -5.63 4.59
C SER A 195 1.09 -6.73 4.89
N LEU A 196 0.50 -6.68 6.07
CA LEU A 196 -0.48 -7.64 6.57
C LEU A 196 -1.90 -7.15 6.29
N SER A 197 -2.78 -8.06 5.90
CA SER A 197 -4.23 -7.78 5.86
C SER A 197 -4.84 -7.72 7.26
N ASN A 198 -6.04 -7.19 7.35
CA ASN A 198 -6.90 -7.47 8.49
C ASN A 198 -7.13 -9.00 8.60
N PRO A 199 -7.40 -9.54 9.80
CA PRO A 199 -7.77 -10.93 9.95
C PRO A 199 -9.14 -11.20 9.31
N THR A 200 -9.35 -12.44 8.84
CA THR A 200 -10.69 -12.90 8.45
C THR A 200 -11.63 -12.96 9.66
N PRO A 201 -12.95 -13.11 9.46
CA PRO A 201 -13.83 -13.62 10.50
C PRO A 201 -13.24 -14.88 11.15
N VAL A 202 -13.62 -15.15 12.38
CA VAL A 202 -13.23 -16.39 13.05
C VAL A 202 -14.13 -17.53 12.56
N PHE A 203 -13.51 -18.60 12.11
CA PHE A 203 -14.22 -19.82 11.69
C PHE A 203 -14.13 -20.85 12.80
N GLU A 204 -15.30 -21.25 13.36
CA GLU A 204 -15.43 -22.42 14.20
C GLU A 204 -15.59 -23.64 13.29
N VAL A 205 -14.66 -24.57 13.37
CA VAL A 205 -14.60 -25.76 12.50
C VAL A 205 -14.62 -27.01 13.36
N GLU A 206 -15.54 -27.93 13.06
CA GLU A 206 -15.61 -29.22 13.70
C GLU A 206 -15.73 -30.32 12.64
N LEU A 207 -14.84 -31.30 12.71
CA LEU A 207 -14.93 -32.51 11.92
C LEU A 207 -15.76 -33.55 12.70
N ILE A 208 -17.03 -33.71 12.35
CA ILE A 208 -17.89 -34.74 12.94
C ILE A 208 -17.60 -36.08 12.27
N LYS A 209 -17.27 -37.07 13.07
CA LYS A 209 -17.09 -38.44 12.63
C LYS A 209 -18.07 -39.33 13.34
N ASP A 210 -19.01 -39.87 12.56
CA ASP A 210 -19.89 -40.99 12.94
C ASP A 210 -19.31 -42.30 12.41
N ALA A 211 -19.95 -43.43 12.72
CA ALA A 211 -19.42 -44.77 12.38
C ALA A 211 -19.10 -44.92 10.88
N ASP A 212 -19.94 -44.36 10.00
CA ASP A 212 -19.87 -44.57 8.55
C ASP A 212 -19.71 -43.28 7.74
N ASP A 213 -19.75 -42.07 8.38
CA ASP A 213 -19.70 -40.79 7.70
C ASP A 213 -18.79 -39.77 8.42
N SER A 214 -18.24 -38.88 7.64
CA SER A 214 -17.50 -37.75 8.19
C SER A 214 -17.89 -36.46 7.48
N ARG A 215 -18.28 -35.44 8.25
CA ARG A 215 -18.70 -34.13 7.73
C ARG A 215 -18.02 -32.99 8.49
N ILE A 216 -17.82 -31.87 7.79
CA ILE A 216 -17.29 -30.65 8.39
C ILE A 216 -18.46 -29.72 8.69
N LEU A 217 -18.50 -29.21 9.92
CA LEU A 217 -19.33 -28.07 10.29
C LEU A 217 -18.46 -26.85 10.38
N VAL A 218 -18.89 -25.77 9.74
CA VAL A 218 -18.21 -24.49 9.74
C VAL A 218 -19.19 -23.39 10.09
N ASN A 219 -18.93 -22.69 11.18
CA ASN A 219 -19.64 -21.48 11.58
C ASN A 219 -18.64 -20.32 11.55
N SER A 220 -19.07 -19.12 11.16
CA SER A 220 -18.23 -17.94 11.18
C SER A 220 -18.83 -16.85 12.04
N PHE A 221 -17.98 -16.11 12.75
CA PHE A 221 -18.39 -14.95 13.52
C PHE A 221 -17.30 -13.87 13.53
N LEU A 222 -17.75 -12.63 13.70
CA LEU A 222 -16.87 -11.45 13.87
C LEU A 222 -16.92 -11.03 15.34
N PHE A 223 -15.77 -10.66 15.88
CA PHE A 223 -15.77 -9.94 17.14
C PHE A 223 -16.27 -8.51 16.87
N ASN A 224 -17.27 -8.07 17.62
CA ASN A 224 -17.70 -6.69 17.61
C ASN A 224 -16.62 -5.85 18.31
N ASN A 225 -15.63 -5.41 17.58
CA ASN A 225 -14.72 -4.38 18.06
C ASN A 225 -15.49 -3.06 18.01
N THR A 226 -16.03 -2.63 19.14
CA THR A 226 -16.37 -1.22 19.30
C THR A 226 -15.07 -0.43 19.08
N PRO A 227 -14.98 0.46 18.08
CA PRO A 227 -13.79 1.27 17.90
C PRO A 227 -13.55 2.04 19.19
N PRO A 228 -12.28 2.22 19.64
CA PRO A 228 -11.98 3.01 20.81
C PRO A 228 -12.55 4.41 20.58
N LEU A 229 -13.41 4.85 21.46
CA LEU A 229 -13.87 6.24 21.50
C LEU A 229 -12.61 7.09 21.79
N PHE A 230 -12.07 7.72 20.76
CA PHE A 230 -11.10 8.78 20.95
C PHE A 230 -11.81 9.92 21.71
N LYS A 231 -11.39 10.12 22.96
CA LYS A 231 -11.74 11.30 23.74
C LYS A 231 -10.83 12.45 23.36
#